data_a46e20e1251b72a87232e36568b0c009
#
_entry.id   a46e20e1251b72a87232e36568b0c009
#
_cell.length_a   1.000
_cell.length_b   1.000
_cell.length_c   1.000
_cell.angle_alpha   90.00
_cell.angle_beta   90.00
_cell.angle_gamma   90.00
#
_symmetry.space_group_name_H-M   'P 1'
#
loop_
_entity.id
_entity.type
_entity.pdbx_description
1 polymer ?
#
loop_
_entity_poly.entity_id
_entity_poly.type
_entity_poly.pdbx_seq_one_letter_code
_entity_poly.pdbx_strand_id
1 'polypeptide(L)'
;MRKLNELSDEELAVAYINGNNYAFDLLLSRNQSKIFSYILFVVRDRDVADDVFQETFVKVITKLQQGKYTVTGKFCAWVMRIAHNIIMDMYREQKSEKIVEATEDNDLSNFGSKELLDENIESKFVNDQVLCDVKRMMNLLPTAQREVVYMRFYQQLSFKEIADTTNVSINTALGRMRYAIINLRKMAQEHQMELRMM
;
A
#
# COMPACT_ATOMS: atom_id res chain seq x y z
N MET A 1 19.81 -21.66 -21.44
CA MET A 1 19.53 -20.35 -20.82
C MET A 1 18.06 -20.28 -20.50
N ARG A 2 17.65 -20.07 -19.24
CA ARG A 2 16.25 -19.78 -18.89
C ARG A 2 15.83 -18.49 -19.59
N LYS A 3 14.60 -18.44 -20.12
CA LYS A 3 14.04 -17.19 -20.70
C LYS A 3 13.82 -16.19 -19.56
N LEU A 4 14.07 -14.92 -19.78
CA LEU A 4 13.86 -13.84 -18.78
C LEU A 4 12.47 -13.93 -18.10
N ASN A 5 11.45 -14.34 -18.85
CA ASN A 5 10.08 -14.49 -18.33
C ASN A 5 9.92 -15.63 -17.30
N GLU A 6 10.88 -16.54 -17.18
CA GLU A 6 10.85 -17.66 -16.24
C GLU A 6 11.61 -17.37 -14.95
N LEU A 7 12.31 -16.22 -14.90
CA LEU A 7 13.07 -15.79 -13.74
C LEU A 7 12.13 -15.22 -12.66
N SER A 8 12.51 -15.43 -11.39
CA SER A 8 11.87 -14.75 -10.25
C SER A 8 12.16 -13.25 -10.25
N ASP A 9 11.42 -12.48 -9.47
CA ASP A 9 11.65 -11.04 -9.36
C ASP A 9 13.05 -10.73 -8.78
N GLU A 10 13.57 -11.60 -7.91
CA GLU A 10 14.93 -11.49 -7.37
C GLU A 10 15.99 -11.74 -8.43
N GLU A 11 15.81 -12.79 -9.25
CA GLU A 11 16.72 -13.10 -10.35
C GLU A 11 16.72 -11.98 -11.40
N LEU A 12 15.55 -11.38 -11.65
CA LEU A 12 15.43 -10.21 -12.53
C LEU A 12 16.11 -8.97 -11.93
N ALA A 13 15.99 -8.73 -10.62
CA ALA A 13 16.69 -7.64 -9.96
C ALA A 13 18.22 -7.79 -10.07
N VAL A 14 18.73 -9.00 -9.86
CA VAL A 14 20.16 -9.30 -10.05
C VAL A 14 20.57 -9.14 -11.51
N ALA A 15 19.76 -9.60 -12.46
CA ALA A 15 20.04 -9.43 -13.89
C ALA A 15 20.11 -7.94 -14.28
N TYR A 16 19.23 -7.10 -13.72
CA TYR A 16 19.27 -5.65 -13.92
C TYR A 16 20.54 -5.02 -13.33
N ILE A 17 20.92 -5.37 -12.10
CA ILE A 17 22.18 -4.91 -11.47
C ILE A 17 23.39 -5.26 -12.34
N ASN A 18 23.35 -6.39 -13.03
CA ASN A 18 24.38 -6.85 -13.96
C ASN A 18 24.28 -6.22 -15.37
N GLY A 19 23.44 -5.22 -15.57
CA GLY A 19 23.36 -4.43 -16.79
C GLY A 19 22.26 -4.85 -17.78
N ASN A 20 21.37 -5.78 -17.43
CA ASN A 20 20.26 -6.17 -18.30
C ASN A 20 19.02 -5.28 -18.07
N ASN A 21 18.85 -4.23 -18.89
CA ASN A 21 17.74 -3.29 -18.76
C ASN A 21 16.35 -3.94 -18.99
N TYR A 22 16.25 -4.95 -19.87
CA TYR A 22 14.98 -5.66 -20.10
C TYR A 22 14.48 -6.41 -18.86
N ALA A 23 15.38 -6.80 -17.95
CA ALA A 23 15.00 -7.40 -16.69
C ALA A 23 14.23 -6.41 -15.80
N PHE A 24 14.55 -5.11 -15.84
CA PHE A 24 13.82 -4.09 -15.11
C PHE A 24 12.43 -3.84 -15.71
N ASP A 25 12.30 -3.79 -17.04
CA ASP A 25 11.00 -3.62 -17.69
C ASP A 25 10.04 -4.73 -17.27
N LEU A 26 10.54 -5.96 -17.16
CA LEU A 26 9.76 -7.11 -16.72
C LEU A 26 9.42 -7.03 -15.23
N LEU A 27 10.35 -6.61 -14.37
CA LEU A 27 10.10 -6.34 -12.96
C LEU A 27 9.00 -5.28 -12.77
N LEU A 28 9.10 -4.18 -13.51
CA LEU A 28 8.11 -3.11 -13.48
C LEU A 28 6.74 -3.63 -13.92
N SER A 29 6.65 -4.31 -15.04
CA SER A 29 5.39 -4.83 -15.58
C SER A 29 4.68 -5.80 -14.62
N ARG A 30 5.43 -6.60 -13.85
CA ARG A 30 4.88 -7.56 -12.88
C ARG A 30 4.39 -6.90 -11.59
N ASN A 31 5.04 -5.81 -11.18
CA ASN A 31 4.84 -5.24 -9.86
C ASN A 31 4.07 -3.91 -9.87
N GLN A 32 4.05 -3.17 -11.01
CA GLN A 32 3.46 -1.83 -11.09
C GLN A 32 2.02 -1.76 -10.57
N SER A 33 1.14 -2.68 -11.00
CA SER A 33 -0.27 -2.66 -10.58
C SER A 33 -0.43 -2.87 -9.07
N LYS A 34 0.38 -3.75 -8.46
CA LYS A 34 0.33 -4.02 -7.02
C LYS A 34 0.82 -2.82 -6.22
N ILE A 35 1.94 -2.21 -6.66
CA ILE A 35 2.55 -1.07 -5.99
C ILE A 35 1.65 0.17 -6.15
N PHE A 36 1.16 0.44 -7.36
CA PHE A 36 0.26 1.56 -7.60
C PHE A 36 -1.03 1.45 -6.79
N SER A 37 -1.66 0.26 -6.79
CA SER A 37 -2.87 0.01 -5.99
C SER A 37 -2.64 0.22 -4.50
N TYR A 38 -1.48 -0.17 -3.98
CA TYR A 38 -1.10 0.10 -2.60
C TYR A 38 -0.99 1.60 -2.32
N ILE A 39 -0.24 2.32 -3.15
CA ILE A 39 -0.03 3.77 -3.00
C ILE A 39 -1.39 4.49 -3.05
N LEU A 40 -2.17 4.25 -4.10
CA LEU A 40 -3.49 4.86 -4.28
C LEU A 40 -4.44 4.57 -3.11
N PHE A 41 -4.41 3.34 -2.59
CA PHE A 41 -5.22 2.95 -1.44
C PHE A 41 -4.83 3.71 -0.15
N VAL A 42 -3.55 4.03 0.00
CA VAL A 42 -3.05 4.76 1.17
C VAL A 42 -3.28 6.26 1.04
N VAL A 43 -2.90 6.87 -0.10
CA VAL A 43 -2.96 8.33 -0.28
C VAL A 43 -4.33 8.84 -0.68
N ARG A 44 -5.16 8.03 -1.39
CA ARG A 44 -6.54 8.32 -1.83
C ARG A 44 -6.68 9.49 -2.81
N ASP A 45 -5.60 9.92 -3.39
CA ASP A 45 -5.55 10.94 -4.42
C ASP A 45 -4.74 10.37 -5.57
N ARG A 46 -5.29 10.43 -6.79
CA ARG A 46 -4.67 9.80 -7.94
C ARG A 46 -3.42 10.54 -8.38
N ASP A 47 -3.46 11.86 -8.38
CA ASP A 47 -2.34 12.68 -8.82
C ASP A 47 -1.17 12.50 -7.85
N VAL A 48 -1.44 12.53 -6.55
CA VAL A 48 -0.46 12.22 -5.51
C VAL A 48 0.05 10.78 -5.63
N ALA A 49 -0.82 9.82 -5.98
CA ALA A 49 -0.40 8.43 -6.14
C ALA A 49 0.52 8.25 -7.35
N ASP A 50 0.27 8.95 -8.44
CA ASP A 50 1.14 8.94 -9.63
C ASP A 50 2.53 9.52 -9.30
N ASP A 51 2.60 10.63 -8.56
CA ASP A 51 3.86 11.26 -8.13
C ASP A 51 4.65 10.33 -7.20
N VAL A 52 4.01 9.78 -6.17
CA VAL A 52 4.63 8.83 -5.23
C VAL A 52 5.10 7.58 -5.97
N PHE A 53 4.35 7.09 -6.94
CA PHE A 53 4.71 5.93 -7.74
C PHE A 53 5.98 6.20 -8.56
N GLN A 54 6.04 7.33 -9.26
CA GLN A 54 7.22 7.73 -10.02
C GLN A 54 8.46 7.86 -9.12
N GLU A 55 8.34 8.57 -8.00
CA GLU A 55 9.44 8.74 -7.05
C GLU A 55 9.89 7.39 -6.47
N THR A 56 8.94 6.48 -6.18
CA THR A 56 9.25 5.14 -5.70
C THR A 56 10.15 4.41 -6.68
N PHE A 57 9.82 4.39 -7.97
CA PHE A 57 10.60 3.66 -8.95
C PHE A 57 11.94 4.33 -9.28
N VAL A 58 12.03 5.66 -9.23
CA VAL A 58 13.32 6.37 -9.28
C VAL A 58 14.23 5.93 -8.13
N LYS A 59 13.71 5.86 -6.90
CA LYS A 59 14.46 5.38 -5.73
C LYS A 59 14.81 3.89 -5.83
N VAL A 60 13.93 3.06 -6.39
CA VAL A 60 14.19 1.63 -6.65
C VAL A 60 15.37 1.47 -7.60
N ILE A 61 15.34 2.15 -8.76
CA ILE A 61 16.41 2.12 -9.76
C ILE A 61 17.74 2.52 -9.11
N THR A 62 17.75 3.67 -8.44
CA THR A 62 18.94 4.21 -7.80
C THR A 62 19.52 3.23 -6.76
N LYS A 63 18.66 2.63 -5.93
CA LYS A 63 19.11 1.65 -4.91
C LYS A 63 19.61 0.35 -5.52
N LEU A 64 19.00 -0.14 -6.60
CA LEU A 64 19.48 -1.30 -7.35
C LEU A 64 20.87 -1.04 -7.95
N GLN A 65 21.07 0.10 -8.62
CA GLN A 65 22.35 0.49 -9.21
C GLN A 65 23.46 0.70 -8.16
N GLN A 66 23.09 1.15 -6.96
CA GLN A 66 24.02 1.31 -5.84
C GLN A 66 24.31 0.01 -5.09
N GLY A 67 23.75 -1.11 -5.51
CA GLY A 67 23.90 -2.40 -4.81
C GLY A 67 23.27 -2.44 -3.43
N LYS A 68 22.33 -1.54 -3.12
CA LYS A 68 21.63 -1.45 -1.82
C LYS A 68 20.42 -2.38 -1.70
N TYR A 69 20.23 -3.27 -2.65
CA TYR A 69 19.22 -4.32 -2.60
C TYR A 69 19.83 -5.62 -2.11
N THR A 70 19.31 -6.16 -1.01
CA THR A 70 19.67 -7.49 -0.53
C THR A 70 18.63 -8.49 -1.02
N VAL A 71 19.07 -9.54 -1.69
CA VAL A 71 18.19 -10.59 -2.22
C VAL A 71 17.59 -11.39 -1.06
N THR A 72 16.34 -11.09 -0.72
CA THR A 72 15.61 -11.73 0.40
C THR A 72 14.42 -12.56 -0.05
N GLY A 73 14.21 -12.72 -1.37
CA GLY A 73 13.05 -13.40 -1.92
C GLY A 73 11.74 -12.57 -1.88
N LYS A 74 11.81 -11.26 -1.65
CA LYS A 74 10.64 -10.40 -1.40
C LYS A 74 10.75 -9.03 -2.04
N PHE A 75 11.08 -8.99 -3.32
CA PHE A 75 11.26 -7.76 -4.07
C PHE A 75 10.08 -6.79 -3.91
N CYS A 76 8.84 -7.27 -4.10
CA CYS A 76 7.64 -6.44 -3.97
C CYS A 76 7.51 -5.79 -2.58
N ALA A 77 7.78 -6.53 -1.49
CA ALA A 77 7.74 -5.98 -0.13
C ALA A 77 8.83 -4.90 0.09
N TRP A 78 10.01 -5.10 -0.50
CA TRP A 78 11.08 -4.10 -0.46
C TRP A 78 10.70 -2.81 -1.19
N VAL A 79 10.05 -2.91 -2.37
CA VAL A 79 9.54 -1.74 -3.10
C VAL A 79 8.43 -1.04 -2.30
N MET A 80 7.50 -1.80 -1.70
CA MET A 80 6.45 -1.24 -0.84
C MET A 80 7.01 -0.47 0.36
N ARG A 81 8.10 -0.95 0.96
CA ARG A 81 8.78 -0.23 2.04
C ARG A 81 9.34 1.12 1.56
N ILE A 82 9.84 1.19 0.33
CA ILE A 82 10.29 2.46 -0.26
C ILE A 82 9.09 3.39 -0.45
N ALA A 83 7.99 2.90 -1.03
CA ALA A 83 6.77 3.67 -1.21
C ALA A 83 6.19 4.16 0.14
N HIS A 84 6.11 3.29 1.14
CA HIS A 84 5.68 3.64 2.49
C HIS A 84 6.48 4.81 3.07
N ASN A 85 7.81 4.75 2.97
CA ASN A 85 8.65 5.81 3.50
C ASN A 85 8.41 7.15 2.78
N ILE A 86 8.25 7.14 1.45
CA ILE A 86 7.91 8.34 0.67
C ILE A 86 6.58 8.94 1.16
N ILE A 87 5.55 8.12 1.30
CA ILE A 87 4.24 8.56 1.78
C ILE A 87 4.34 9.15 3.20
N MET A 88 5.09 8.51 4.09
CA MET A 88 5.26 8.99 5.47
C MET A 88 6.05 10.30 5.52
N ASP A 89 7.06 10.47 4.67
CA ASP A 89 7.83 11.70 4.58
C ASP A 89 6.94 12.83 4.03
N MET A 90 6.17 12.59 2.97
CA MET A 90 5.18 13.53 2.43
C MET A 90 4.18 14.00 3.52
N TYR A 91 3.63 13.07 4.31
CA TYR A 91 2.72 13.44 5.39
C TYR A 91 3.38 14.24 6.51
N ARG A 92 4.67 14.01 6.79
CA ARG A 92 5.43 14.82 7.77
C ARG A 92 5.66 16.23 7.27
N GLU A 93 6.01 16.39 5.98
CA GLU A 93 6.19 17.70 5.35
C GLU A 93 4.89 18.50 5.38
N GLN A 94 3.78 17.93 4.92
CA GLN A 94 2.46 18.57 4.96
C GLN A 94 2.03 18.97 6.39
N LYS A 95 2.37 18.15 7.39
CA LYS A 95 2.09 18.49 8.78
C LYS A 95 2.96 19.64 9.28
N SER A 96 4.22 19.69 8.89
CA SER A 96 5.13 20.77 9.30
C SER A 96 4.75 22.11 8.66
N GLU A 97 4.29 22.13 7.42
CA GLU A 97 3.78 23.32 6.74
C GLU A 97 2.51 23.86 7.43
N LYS A 98 1.60 22.98 7.84
CA LYS A 98 0.38 23.39 8.57
C LYS A 98 0.62 23.90 9.99
N ILE A 99 1.68 23.45 10.67
CA ILE A 99 2.04 23.95 12.00
C ILE A 99 2.52 25.41 11.94
N VAL A 100 2.99 25.86 10.78
CA VAL A 100 3.36 27.28 10.58
C VAL A 100 2.11 28.16 10.39
N GLU A 101 0.94 27.59 10.02
CA GLU A 101 -0.29 28.33 9.71
C GLU A 101 -1.44 28.17 10.71
N ALA A 102 -1.43 27.24 11.66
CA ALA A 102 -2.56 27.01 12.56
C ALA A 102 -2.16 26.57 13.97
N THR A 103 -2.54 27.39 14.92
CA THR A 103 -2.91 27.00 16.28
C THR A 103 -4.15 26.11 16.27
N GLU A 104 -4.04 24.95 16.97
CA GLU A 104 -5.17 24.10 17.42
C GLU A 104 -6.01 23.38 16.34
N ASP A 105 -5.63 22.17 15.98
CA ASP A 105 -6.45 20.95 16.15
C ASP A 105 -5.63 19.72 15.73
N ASN A 106 -5.25 18.92 16.73
CA ASN A 106 -4.47 17.69 16.53
C ASN A 106 -5.42 16.51 16.26
N ASP A 107 -5.94 16.38 15.07
CA ASP A 107 -6.55 15.12 14.62
C ASP A 107 -6.05 14.71 13.24
N LEU A 108 -5.15 13.70 13.22
CA LEU A 108 -4.60 13.07 12.02
C LEU A 108 -5.65 12.26 11.22
N SER A 109 -6.92 12.36 11.58
CA SER A 109 -8.04 11.63 10.95
C SER A 109 -8.72 12.38 9.80
N ASN A 110 -8.36 13.65 9.55
CA ASN A 110 -9.11 14.52 8.63
C ASN A 110 -8.32 14.91 7.38
N PHE A 111 -7.78 13.95 6.63
CA PHE A 111 -7.39 14.23 5.26
C PHE A 111 -8.42 13.67 4.29
N GLY A 112 -9.12 14.61 3.71
CA GLY A 112 -10.14 14.63 2.70
C GLY A 112 -10.44 13.34 1.94
N SER A 113 -11.62 12.81 2.18
CA SER A 113 -12.29 11.93 1.25
C SER A 113 -12.83 12.77 0.08
N LYS A 114 -12.09 12.83 -1.02
CA LYS A 114 -12.73 13.04 -2.33
C LYS A 114 -12.99 11.66 -2.90
N GLU A 115 -14.26 11.38 -3.11
CA GLU A 115 -14.76 10.14 -3.70
C GLU A 115 -14.14 9.94 -5.09
N LEU A 116 -13.36 8.87 -5.23
CA LEU A 116 -13.05 8.29 -6.53
C LEU A 116 -13.87 7.01 -6.64
N LEU A 117 -15.14 7.20 -7.02
CA LEU A 117 -15.97 6.18 -7.59
C LEU A 117 -15.76 6.23 -9.09
N ASP A 118 -14.97 5.32 -9.62
CA ASP A 118 -15.05 4.99 -11.03
C ASP A 118 -15.94 3.75 -11.16
N GLU A 119 -17.15 4.00 -11.67
CA GLU A 119 -18.12 2.99 -12.04
C GLU A 119 -17.65 2.29 -13.32
N ASN A 120 -17.54 0.97 -13.30
CA ASN A 120 -18.17 0.16 -14.34
C ASN A 120 -18.15 -1.32 -13.95
N ILE A 121 -19.33 -1.91 -13.92
CA ILE A 121 -19.76 -3.17 -14.55
C ILE A 121 -20.86 -3.80 -13.71
N GLU A 122 -22.06 -3.73 -14.26
CA GLU A 122 -23.21 -4.54 -13.88
C GLU A 122 -22.93 -6.02 -14.15
N SER A 123 -22.95 -6.79 -13.10
CA SER A 123 -23.55 -8.13 -12.97
C SER A 123 -22.82 -9.00 -11.94
N LYS A 124 -23.27 -8.90 -10.70
CA LYS A 124 -23.21 -9.93 -9.64
C LYS A 124 -23.77 -9.33 -8.34
N PHE A 125 -25.04 -9.02 -8.35
CA PHE A 125 -25.73 -8.04 -7.52
C PHE A 125 -25.71 -8.21 -5.97
N VAL A 126 -25.22 -9.31 -5.41
CA VAL A 126 -25.21 -9.48 -3.93
C VAL A 126 -23.77 -9.49 -3.36
N ASN A 127 -22.83 -10.08 -4.06
CA ASN A 127 -21.42 -10.06 -3.62
C ASN A 127 -20.75 -8.72 -3.87
N ASP A 128 -21.16 -7.99 -4.91
CA ASP A 128 -20.53 -6.71 -5.27
C ASP A 128 -20.93 -5.60 -4.29
N GLN A 129 -22.18 -5.61 -3.78
CA GLN A 129 -22.63 -4.68 -2.76
C GLN A 129 -21.81 -4.84 -1.47
N VAL A 130 -21.65 -6.08 -0.98
CA VAL A 130 -20.86 -6.36 0.22
C VAL A 130 -19.38 -5.97 0.03
N LEU A 131 -18.82 -6.21 -1.15
CA LEU A 131 -17.44 -5.81 -1.47
C LEU A 131 -17.28 -4.28 -1.56
N CYS A 132 -18.25 -3.59 -2.13
CA CYS A 132 -18.28 -2.12 -2.16
C CYS A 132 -18.38 -1.54 -0.74
N ASP A 133 -19.25 -2.11 0.09
CA ASP A 133 -19.44 -1.69 1.47
C ASP A 133 -18.17 -1.95 2.32
N VAL A 134 -17.51 -3.10 2.14
CA VAL A 134 -16.24 -3.39 2.78
C VAL A 134 -15.15 -2.41 2.33
N LYS A 135 -15.06 -2.08 1.04
CA LYS A 135 -14.13 -1.05 0.54
C LYS A 135 -14.42 0.32 1.15
N ARG A 136 -15.70 0.69 1.24
CA ARG A 136 -16.12 1.94 1.87
C ARG A 136 -15.72 2.00 3.35
N MET A 137 -16.00 0.93 4.12
CA MET A 137 -15.58 0.83 5.52
C MET A 137 -14.06 0.86 5.69
N MET A 138 -13.32 0.16 4.82
CA MET A 138 -11.85 0.21 4.85
C MET A 138 -11.33 1.64 4.62
N ASN A 139 -12.01 2.40 3.77
CA ASN A 139 -11.67 3.80 3.53
C ASN A 139 -11.91 4.71 4.74
N LEU A 140 -12.76 4.34 5.68
CA LEU A 140 -13.01 5.09 6.93
C LEU A 140 -12.01 4.73 8.04
N LEU A 141 -11.19 3.70 7.86
CA LEU A 141 -10.16 3.36 8.84
C LEU A 141 -9.04 4.41 8.88
N PRO A 142 -8.46 4.67 10.05
CA PRO A 142 -7.20 5.40 10.17
C PRO A 142 -6.12 4.79 9.25
N THR A 143 -5.29 5.65 8.65
CA THR A 143 -4.28 5.24 7.63
C THR A 143 -3.45 4.03 8.06
N ALA A 144 -2.91 4.04 9.29
CA ALA A 144 -2.07 2.94 9.79
C ALA A 144 -2.83 1.62 9.96
N GLN A 145 -4.13 1.64 10.27
CA GLN A 145 -4.96 0.44 10.36
C GLN A 145 -5.32 -0.07 8.97
N ARG A 146 -5.72 0.83 8.08
CA ARG A 146 -6.05 0.52 6.69
C ARG A 146 -4.88 -0.11 5.95
N GLU A 147 -3.69 0.44 6.12
CA GLU A 147 -2.46 -0.05 5.53
C GLU A 147 -2.12 -1.49 5.96
N VAL A 148 -2.20 -1.79 7.25
CA VAL A 148 -1.97 -3.15 7.77
C VAL A 148 -2.98 -4.15 7.21
N VAL A 149 -4.26 -3.76 7.10
CA VAL A 149 -5.31 -4.61 6.49
C VAL A 149 -4.99 -4.86 5.03
N TYR A 150 -4.62 -3.82 4.26
CA TYR A 150 -4.27 -3.96 2.86
C TYR A 150 -3.07 -4.91 2.66
N MET A 151 -1.98 -4.68 3.38
CA MET A 151 -0.78 -5.52 3.30
C MET A 151 -1.08 -6.98 3.67
N ARG A 152 -1.92 -7.22 4.66
CA ARG A 152 -2.23 -8.59 5.11
C ARG A 152 -3.13 -9.34 4.13
N PHE A 153 -4.22 -8.72 3.66
CA PHE A 153 -5.25 -9.42 2.88
C PHE A 153 -5.03 -9.34 1.37
N TYR A 154 -4.53 -8.22 0.85
CA TYR A 154 -4.31 -8.05 -0.58
C TYR A 154 -2.90 -8.44 -1.00
N GLN A 155 -1.90 -8.18 -0.16
CA GLN A 155 -0.50 -8.51 -0.46
C GLN A 155 -0.03 -9.80 0.21
N GLN A 156 -0.85 -10.38 1.07
CA GLN A 156 -0.57 -11.64 1.79
C GLN A 156 0.71 -11.60 2.62
N LEU A 157 1.14 -10.41 3.07
CA LEU A 157 2.33 -10.27 3.89
C LEU A 157 2.09 -10.84 5.30
N SER A 158 3.14 -11.43 5.86
CA SER A 158 3.17 -11.81 7.27
C SER A 158 3.26 -10.57 8.17
N PHE A 159 2.87 -10.67 9.44
CA PHE A 159 3.00 -9.54 10.37
C PHE A 159 4.45 -9.09 10.59
N LYS A 160 5.41 -9.98 10.43
CA LYS A 160 6.83 -9.63 10.45
C LYS A 160 7.19 -8.73 9.25
N GLU A 161 6.76 -9.08 8.06
CA GLU A 161 7.00 -8.28 6.85
C GLU A 161 6.27 -6.94 6.89
N ILE A 162 5.03 -6.91 7.42
CA ILE A 162 4.28 -5.66 7.64
C ILE A 162 5.05 -4.78 8.63
N ALA A 163 5.52 -5.31 9.73
CA ALA A 163 6.31 -4.60 10.72
C ALA A 163 7.60 -4.03 10.12
N ASP A 164 8.33 -4.85 9.35
CA ASP A 164 9.55 -4.45 8.65
C ASP A 164 9.25 -3.36 7.59
N THR A 165 8.12 -3.46 6.88
CA THR A 165 7.73 -2.51 5.84
C THR A 165 7.33 -1.16 6.44
N THR A 166 6.57 -1.17 7.54
CA THR A 166 6.04 0.03 8.19
C THR A 166 6.92 0.58 9.31
N ASN A 167 8.13 0.02 9.50
CA ASN A 167 9.11 0.40 10.53
C ASN A 167 8.54 0.42 11.96
N VAL A 168 7.74 -0.59 12.32
CA VAL A 168 7.15 -0.76 13.65
C VAL A 168 7.47 -2.13 14.23
N SER A 169 7.16 -2.34 15.52
CA SER A 169 7.26 -3.66 16.12
C SER A 169 6.15 -4.61 15.59
N ILE A 170 6.41 -5.92 15.62
CA ILE A 170 5.40 -6.93 15.25
C ILE A 170 4.16 -6.78 16.15
N ASN A 171 4.33 -6.49 17.43
CA ASN A 171 3.22 -6.27 18.36
C ASN A 171 2.39 -5.03 17.96
N THR A 172 3.03 -3.97 17.47
CA THR A 172 2.34 -2.78 16.94
C THR A 172 1.53 -3.14 15.70
N ALA A 173 2.09 -3.90 14.76
CA ALA A 173 1.37 -4.35 13.56
C ALA A 173 0.16 -5.22 13.92
N LEU A 174 0.32 -6.16 14.87
CA LEU A 174 -0.79 -6.98 15.40
C LEU A 174 -1.87 -6.12 16.09
N GLY A 175 -1.45 -5.13 16.90
CA GLY A 175 -2.35 -4.17 17.53
C GLY A 175 -3.15 -3.37 16.52
N ARG A 176 -2.51 -2.82 15.49
CA ARG A 176 -3.17 -2.09 14.39
C ARG A 176 -4.22 -2.97 13.69
N MET A 177 -3.89 -4.23 13.40
CA MET A 177 -4.83 -5.19 12.81
C MET A 177 -6.02 -5.45 13.74
N ARG A 178 -5.77 -5.69 15.03
CA ARG A 178 -6.84 -5.92 16.02
C ARG A 178 -7.81 -4.74 16.07
N TYR A 179 -7.30 -3.52 16.16
CA TYR A 179 -8.14 -2.32 16.18
C TYR A 179 -8.85 -2.08 14.86
N ALA A 180 -8.21 -2.38 13.72
CA ALA A 180 -8.87 -2.32 12.42
C ALA A 180 -10.11 -3.24 12.37
N ILE A 181 -9.98 -4.49 12.84
CA ILE A 181 -11.10 -5.44 12.87
C ILE A 181 -12.21 -4.96 13.83
N ILE A 182 -11.86 -4.41 14.99
CA ILE A 182 -12.83 -3.85 15.94
C ILE A 182 -13.61 -2.70 15.27
N ASN A 183 -12.90 -1.77 14.64
CA ASN A 183 -13.53 -0.61 13.97
C ASN A 183 -14.39 -1.04 12.79
N LEU A 184 -13.94 -2.00 11.96
CA LEU A 184 -14.75 -2.54 10.87
C LEU A 184 -16.04 -3.21 11.37
N ARG A 185 -15.95 -3.99 12.45
CA ARG A 185 -17.14 -4.61 13.06
C ARG A 185 -18.13 -3.57 13.61
N LYS A 186 -17.62 -2.53 14.25
CA LYS A 186 -18.43 -1.43 14.74
C LYS A 186 -19.17 -0.73 13.60
N MET A 187 -18.45 -0.36 12.54
CA MET A 187 -19.03 0.26 11.34
C MET A 187 -20.08 -0.65 10.67
N ALA A 188 -19.79 -1.95 10.56
CA ALA A 188 -20.75 -2.91 10.00
C ALA A 188 -22.04 -2.99 10.81
N GLN A 189 -21.96 -2.94 12.14
CA GLN A 189 -23.14 -2.93 13.03
C GLN A 189 -23.92 -1.61 12.91
N GLU A 190 -23.26 -0.46 12.87
CA GLU A 190 -23.88 0.86 12.72
C GLU A 190 -24.62 1.00 11.38
N HIS A 191 -24.14 0.36 10.33
CA HIS A 191 -24.75 0.37 9.00
C HIS A 191 -25.70 -0.80 8.73
N GLN A 192 -26.09 -1.59 9.75
CA GLN A 192 -26.98 -2.76 9.65
C GLN A 192 -26.54 -3.77 8.58
N MET A 193 -25.27 -3.87 8.32
CA MET A 193 -24.71 -4.82 7.36
C MET A 193 -24.60 -6.19 8.01
N GLU A 194 -25.40 -7.16 7.55
CA GLU A 194 -25.20 -8.57 7.92
C GLU A 194 -23.96 -9.12 7.19
N LEU A 195 -22.79 -8.94 7.78
CA LEU A 195 -21.60 -9.68 7.36
C LEU A 195 -21.75 -11.13 7.83
N ARG A 196 -22.39 -11.96 7.03
CA ARG A 196 -22.36 -13.42 7.23
C ARG A 196 -20.93 -13.88 6.94
N MET A 197 -20.20 -14.20 8.00
CA MET A 197 -18.94 -14.92 7.85
C MET A 197 -19.29 -16.35 7.44
N MET A 198 -18.92 -16.74 6.20
CA MET A 198 -18.77 -18.13 5.83
C MET A 198 -17.45 -18.67 6.34
#